data_fd17f328b5eb9f85c0ce3213dd259000
#
_entry.id   fd17f328b5eb9f85c0ce3213dd259000
#
_cell.length_a   1.000
_cell.length_b   1.000
_cell.length_c   1.000
_cell.angle_alpha   90.00
_cell.angle_beta   90.00
_cell.angle_gamma   90.00
#
_symmetry.space_group_name_H-M   'P 1'
#
loop_
_entity.id
_entity.type
_entity.pdbx_description
1 polymer ?
#
loop_
_entity_poly.entity_id
_entity_poly.type
_entity_poly.pdbx_seq_one_letter_code
_entity_poly.pdbx_strand_id
1 'polypeptide(L)'
;MRILKSHPLLKLVNSYLIDASQPSNISYLWNFGSLLLLCLVIQIITGVTLAMHYSPNVLEAFNSIEHIMRDVNNGWLVRYLHSNTASAFFFLVYLHIGRGMYYGSYRAPRTLVWAIGTVIFILMIGTAFLGYVLPYGQMSLWGATVITNLISAIPWIGQDIVEFIWGGFSVNNATLNRFFALHYLLPFILVALVLMHLIALHDTAGSSNPLGISGNYDRITFAPYYLFKDLITIFIFIFVLSSFVFFMPNVLGDSENYIMANPMQTPAAIVPEWYLLPFYAILRSIPNKLLGVIAMFSAILAIMLLPITDLGRSKGLQFRPLSKFAFWVFVVNFLILMKLGACHVETPFIELGQLSTALYFGYFVLIVPAISLIENTLMDLALVDPRNFRW
;
A
#
# COMPACT_ATOMS: atom_id res chain seq x y z
N MET A 1 23.78 34.34 11.84
CA MET A 1 23.35 32.92 12.04
C MET A 1 21.96 32.74 11.47
N ARG A 2 21.70 31.67 10.67
CA ARG A 2 20.32 31.42 10.17
C ARG A 2 19.40 31.05 11.33
N ILE A 3 18.25 31.71 11.48
CA ILE A 3 17.24 31.43 12.50
C ILE A 3 16.88 29.90 12.53
N LEU A 4 16.85 29.27 11.36
CA LEU A 4 16.64 27.82 11.22
C LEU A 4 17.67 26.95 11.96
N LYS A 5 18.85 27.47 12.29
CA LYS A 5 19.92 26.73 12.99
C LYS A 5 20.05 27.10 14.46
N SER A 6 19.41 28.19 14.90
CA SER A 6 19.51 28.71 16.28
C SER A 6 18.30 28.36 17.13
N HIS A 7 17.08 28.37 16.57
CA HIS A 7 15.87 28.07 17.32
C HIS A 7 15.68 26.54 17.44
N PRO A 8 15.43 25.96 18.63
CA PRO A 8 15.37 24.51 18.83
C PRO A 8 14.41 23.76 17.90
N LEU A 9 13.17 24.24 17.75
CA LEU A 9 12.18 23.62 16.86
C LEU A 9 12.55 23.77 15.37
N LEU A 10 13.01 24.95 14.98
CA LEU A 10 13.42 25.19 13.60
C LEU A 10 14.69 24.42 13.23
N LYS A 11 15.60 24.20 14.20
CA LYS A 11 16.77 23.34 14.03
C LYS A 11 16.37 21.90 13.74
N LEU A 12 15.32 21.38 14.39
CA LEU A 12 14.79 20.05 14.10
C LEU A 12 14.29 19.98 12.65
N VAL A 13 13.42 20.91 12.24
CA VAL A 13 12.93 21.00 10.87
C VAL A 13 14.08 21.12 9.87
N ASN A 14 15.06 21.95 10.15
CA ASN A 14 16.24 22.13 9.29
C ASN A 14 17.04 20.83 9.13
N SER A 15 17.22 20.05 10.20
CA SER A 15 18.01 18.80 10.16
C SER A 15 17.32 17.70 9.36
N TYR A 16 15.99 17.68 9.29
CA TYR A 16 15.23 16.67 8.57
C TYR A 16 14.87 17.05 7.13
N LEU A 17 14.62 18.34 6.85
CA LEU A 17 14.07 18.77 5.55
C LEU A 17 15.03 19.65 4.74
N ILE A 18 16.06 20.22 5.33
CA ILE A 18 16.94 21.16 4.61
C ILE A 18 18.35 20.61 4.52
N ASP A 19 19.03 20.48 5.68
CA ASP A 19 20.41 20.02 5.76
C ASP A 19 20.54 18.48 5.79
N ALA A 20 19.43 17.74 5.75
CA ALA A 20 19.45 16.28 5.68
C ALA A 20 20.27 15.80 4.48
N SER A 21 21.35 15.10 4.74
CA SER A 21 22.22 14.60 3.66
C SER A 21 21.67 13.30 3.06
N GLN A 22 21.60 13.25 1.74
CA GLN A 22 21.11 12.10 0.96
C GLN A 22 22.18 11.65 -0.04
N PRO A 23 22.20 10.37 -0.46
CA PRO A 23 23.07 9.93 -1.54
C PRO A 23 22.84 10.76 -2.81
N SER A 24 23.93 11.13 -3.49
CA SER A 24 23.86 11.98 -4.69
C SER A 24 23.28 11.27 -5.92
N ASN A 25 23.26 9.94 -5.92
CA ASN A 25 22.90 9.09 -7.08
C ASN A 25 21.49 8.49 -7.05
N ILE A 26 20.58 8.96 -6.18
CA ILE A 26 19.21 8.45 -6.15
C ILE A 26 18.40 8.94 -7.35
N SER A 27 17.64 8.01 -7.96
CA SER A 27 16.80 8.27 -9.12
C SER A 27 15.40 8.79 -8.73
N TYR A 28 14.56 9.11 -9.73
CA TYR A 28 13.17 9.51 -9.49
C TYR A 28 12.30 8.44 -8.80
N LEU A 29 12.73 7.18 -8.79
CA LEU A 29 12.04 6.12 -8.03
C LEU A 29 12.08 6.36 -6.50
N TRP A 30 12.98 7.20 -6.01
CA TRP A 30 13.01 7.61 -4.59
C TRP A 30 12.01 8.69 -4.25
N ASN A 31 11.40 9.34 -5.24
CA ASN A 31 10.40 10.38 -5.02
C ASN A 31 9.02 9.82 -4.62
N PHE A 32 8.80 8.50 -4.70
CA PHE A 32 7.51 7.92 -4.28
C PHE A 32 7.18 8.19 -2.82
N GLY A 33 8.18 8.32 -1.93
CA GLY A 33 7.96 8.63 -0.53
C GLY A 33 7.35 10.02 -0.32
N SER A 34 7.86 11.05 -0.98
CA SER A 34 7.31 12.41 -0.93
C SER A 34 5.92 12.52 -1.57
N LEU A 35 5.67 11.76 -2.66
CA LEU A 35 4.34 11.68 -3.28
C LEU A 35 3.32 11.00 -2.36
N LEU A 36 3.71 9.93 -1.64
CA LEU A 36 2.84 9.26 -0.66
C LEU A 36 2.50 10.20 0.50
N LEU A 37 3.46 11.00 0.97
CA LEU A 37 3.19 12.02 1.99
C LEU A 37 2.21 13.08 1.46
N LEU A 38 2.35 13.52 0.22
CA LEU A 38 1.40 14.44 -0.42
C LEU A 38 0.00 13.82 -0.50
N CYS A 39 -0.12 12.55 -0.91
CA CYS A 39 -1.40 11.84 -0.90
C CYS A 39 -2.03 11.82 0.49
N LEU A 40 -1.25 11.52 1.54
CA LEU A 40 -1.77 11.51 2.92
C LEU A 40 -2.30 12.90 3.32
N VAL A 41 -1.59 13.97 2.98
CA VAL A 41 -2.03 15.35 3.24
C VAL A 41 -3.33 15.66 2.51
N ILE A 42 -3.42 15.33 1.21
CA ILE A 42 -4.65 15.53 0.42
C ILE A 42 -5.80 14.74 1.05
N GLN A 43 -5.59 13.47 1.43
CA GLN A 43 -6.63 12.63 2.04
C GLN A 43 -7.14 13.19 3.37
N ILE A 44 -6.24 13.67 4.23
CA ILE A 44 -6.65 14.27 5.51
C ILE A 44 -7.43 15.56 5.29
N ILE A 45 -6.93 16.48 4.46
CA ILE A 45 -7.60 17.76 4.21
C ILE A 45 -8.98 17.53 3.59
N THR A 46 -9.06 16.75 2.53
CA THR A 46 -10.32 16.45 1.86
C THR A 46 -11.26 15.64 2.74
N GLY A 47 -10.75 14.69 3.52
CA GLY A 47 -11.55 13.87 4.45
C GLY A 47 -12.17 14.68 5.58
N VAL A 48 -11.40 15.58 6.21
CA VAL A 48 -11.92 16.50 7.24
C VAL A 48 -12.99 17.41 6.65
N THR A 49 -12.80 17.92 5.43
CA THR A 49 -13.80 18.78 4.74
C THR A 49 -15.07 17.99 4.43
N LEU A 50 -14.96 16.75 3.93
CA LEU A 50 -16.13 15.89 3.67
C LEU A 50 -16.90 15.55 4.94
N ALA A 51 -16.18 15.29 6.05
CA ALA A 51 -16.80 14.98 7.32
C ALA A 51 -17.68 16.10 7.88
N MET A 52 -17.46 17.34 7.47
CA MET A 52 -18.33 18.49 7.88
C MET A 52 -19.74 18.42 7.30
N HIS A 53 -19.95 17.66 6.23
CA HIS A 53 -21.23 17.55 5.53
C HIS A 53 -21.80 16.13 5.51
N TYR A 54 -21.00 15.14 5.91
CA TYR A 54 -21.37 13.72 5.90
C TYR A 54 -22.16 13.35 7.16
N SER A 55 -23.24 12.58 6.99
CA SER A 55 -24.04 12.03 8.10
C SER A 55 -23.82 10.51 8.21
N PRO A 56 -23.18 10.00 9.30
CA PRO A 56 -22.91 8.57 9.49
C PRO A 56 -24.14 7.79 9.98
N ASN A 57 -25.24 7.90 9.29
CA ASN A 57 -26.51 7.22 9.57
C ASN A 57 -26.97 6.47 8.30
N VAL A 58 -27.37 5.21 8.42
CA VAL A 58 -27.77 4.38 7.26
C VAL A 58 -28.95 4.96 6.46
N LEU A 59 -29.80 5.77 7.06
CA LEU A 59 -30.90 6.45 6.37
C LEU A 59 -30.45 7.73 5.63
N GLU A 60 -29.31 8.29 5.98
CA GLU A 60 -28.86 9.59 5.50
C GLU A 60 -27.53 9.55 4.75
N ALA A 61 -26.69 8.55 5.02
CA ALA A 61 -25.32 8.50 4.53
C ALA A 61 -25.24 8.66 3.00
N PHE A 62 -26.00 7.87 2.26
CA PHE A 62 -26.03 7.97 0.80
C PHE A 62 -26.51 9.35 0.34
N ASN A 63 -27.60 9.85 0.90
CA ASN A 63 -28.16 11.15 0.56
C ASN A 63 -27.22 12.29 0.93
N SER A 64 -26.46 12.18 2.04
CA SER A 64 -25.46 13.18 2.42
C SER A 64 -24.30 13.26 1.41
N ILE A 65 -23.89 12.13 0.83
CA ILE A 65 -22.91 12.13 -0.28
C ILE A 65 -23.49 12.77 -1.53
N GLU A 66 -24.75 12.46 -1.89
CA GLU A 66 -25.44 13.13 -3.01
C GLU A 66 -25.56 14.64 -2.80
N HIS A 67 -25.88 15.07 -1.58
CA HIS A 67 -25.90 16.49 -1.20
C HIS A 67 -24.51 17.14 -1.37
N ILE A 68 -23.44 16.49 -0.89
CA ILE A 68 -22.07 16.98 -1.11
C ILE A 68 -21.78 17.15 -2.60
N MET A 69 -22.17 16.16 -3.42
CA MET A 69 -21.87 16.16 -4.85
C MET A 69 -22.64 17.20 -5.64
N ARG A 70 -23.85 17.57 -5.21
CA ARG A 70 -24.79 18.40 -5.99
C ARG A 70 -24.96 19.82 -5.45
N ASP A 71 -25.06 19.96 -4.13
CA ASP A 71 -25.53 21.21 -3.51
C ASP A 71 -24.39 21.97 -2.80
N VAL A 72 -23.39 21.28 -2.27
CA VAL A 72 -22.25 21.92 -1.60
C VAL A 72 -21.32 22.54 -2.65
N ASN A 73 -20.98 23.83 -2.47
CA ASN A 73 -20.09 24.52 -3.39
C ASN A 73 -18.71 23.81 -3.49
N ASN A 74 -18.34 23.38 -4.69
CA ASN A 74 -17.15 22.57 -4.97
C ASN A 74 -17.09 21.22 -4.21
N GLY A 75 -18.20 20.74 -3.65
CA GLY A 75 -18.26 19.46 -2.92
C GLY A 75 -17.89 18.29 -3.82
N TRP A 76 -18.33 18.28 -5.08
CA TRP A 76 -17.94 17.30 -6.08
C TRP A 76 -16.42 17.22 -6.27
N LEU A 77 -15.73 18.35 -6.27
CA LEU A 77 -14.28 18.42 -6.44
C LEU A 77 -13.57 17.78 -5.23
N VAL A 78 -13.98 18.12 -4.02
CA VAL A 78 -13.40 17.56 -2.78
C VAL A 78 -13.66 16.05 -2.69
N ARG A 79 -14.88 15.60 -3.05
CA ARG A 79 -15.23 14.18 -3.06
C ARG A 79 -14.43 13.39 -4.09
N TYR A 80 -14.30 13.89 -5.33
CA TYR A 80 -13.50 13.22 -6.35
C TYR A 80 -11.99 13.28 -6.09
N LEU A 81 -11.49 14.35 -5.49
CA LEU A 81 -10.11 14.40 -5.00
C LEU A 81 -9.88 13.30 -3.96
N HIS A 82 -10.77 13.15 -3.00
CA HIS A 82 -10.64 12.13 -1.95
C HIS A 82 -10.65 10.72 -2.53
N SER A 83 -11.63 10.37 -3.35
CA SER A 83 -11.78 9.02 -3.92
C SER A 83 -10.66 8.66 -4.89
N ASN A 84 -10.29 9.56 -5.82
CA ASN A 84 -9.23 9.28 -6.79
C ASN A 84 -7.83 9.31 -6.17
N THR A 85 -7.60 10.17 -5.16
CA THR A 85 -6.33 10.13 -4.43
C THR A 85 -6.17 8.83 -3.65
N ALA A 86 -7.23 8.19 -3.16
CA ALA A 86 -7.14 6.87 -2.53
C ALA A 86 -6.56 5.83 -3.51
N SER A 87 -7.06 5.76 -4.73
CA SER A 87 -6.50 4.90 -5.79
C SER A 87 -5.06 5.27 -6.15
N ALA A 88 -4.74 6.55 -6.31
CA ALA A 88 -3.38 7.02 -6.58
C ALA A 88 -2.43 6.66 -5.43
N PHE A 89 -2.88 6.73 -4.19
CA PHE A 89 -2.11 6.37 -3.00
C PHE A 89 -1.69 4.90 -3.03
N PHE A 90 -2.61 3.97 -3.35
CA PHE A 90 -2.28 2.55 -3.49
C PHE A 90 -1.37 2.28 -4.68
N PHE A 91 -1.58 2.93 -5.81
CA PHE A 91 -0.68 2.81 -6.95
C PHE A 91 0.76 3.18 -6.57
N LEU A 92 0.93 4.32 -5.92
CA LEU A 92 2.24 4.81 -5.49
C LEU A 92 2.87 3.92 -4.40
N VAL A 93 2.09 3.37 -3.46
CA VAL A 93 2.64 2.51 -2.42
C VAL A 93 3.13 1.18 -3.00
N TYR A 94 2.44 0.61 -3.99
CA TYR A 94 2.92 -0.59 -4.69
C TYR A 94 4.24 -0.33 -5.41
N LEU A 95 4.37 0.82 -6.06
CA LEU A 95 5.64 1.22 -6.68
C LEU A 95 6.74 1.47 -5.64
N HIS A 96 6.39 2.07 -4.51
CA HIS A 96 7.31 2.32 -3.38
C HIS A 96 7.83 1.01 -2.77
N ILE A 97 6.95 0.03 -2.55
CA ILE A 97 7.30 -1.32 -2.06
C ILE A 97 8.14 -2.04 -3.12
N GLY A 98 7.71 -2.05 -4.38
CA GLY A 98 8.42 -2.69 -5.50
C GLY A 98 9.84 -2.12 -5.68
N ARG A 99 10.00 -0.78 -5.58
CA ARG A 99 11.30 -0.12 -5.56
C ARG A 99 12.16 -0.63 -4.40
N GLY A 100 11.57 -0.73 -3.20
CA GLY A 100 12.25 -1.24 -2.01
C GLY A 100 12.68 -2.70 -2.17
N MET A 101 11.86 -3.53 -2.79
CA MET A 101 12.18 -4.92 -3.13
C MET A 101 13.32 -5.00 -4.16
N TYR A 102 13.24 -4.24 -5.24
CA TYR A 102 14.22 -4.26 -6.32
C TYR A 102 15.60 -3.79 -5.87
N TYR A 103 15.67 -2.73 -5.07
CA TYR A 103 16.94 -2.14 -4.62
C TYR A 103 17.41 -2.63 -3.25
N GLY A 104 16.72 -3.61 -2.66
CA GLY A 104 17.11 -4.20 -1.38
C GLY A 104 17.03 -3.21 -0.20
N SER A 105 16.10 -2.26 -0.25
CA SER A 105 15.93 -1.24 0.79
C SER A 105 15.46 -1.80 2.14
N TYR A 106 14.98 -3.05 2.15
CA TYR A 106 14.57 -3.79 3.34
C TYR A 106 15.76 -4.37 4.14
N ARG A 107 16.98 -4.38 3.58
CA ARG A 107 18.16 -4.97 4.22
C ARG A 107 18.78 -4.03 5.24
N ALA A 108 19.50 -4.60 6.19
CA ALA A 108 20.24 -3.85 7.20
C ALA A 108 21.06 -2.71 6.56
N PRO A 109 21.04 -1.49 7.17
CA PRO A 109 20.49 -1.13 8.48
C PRO A 109 19.00 -0.72 8.46
N ARG A 110 18.25 -0.89 7.36
CA ARG A 110 16.88 -0.36 7.15
C ARG A 110 15.76 -1.35 7.44
N THR A 111 16.03 -2.44 8.16
CA THR A 111 15.03 -3.46 8.50
C THR A 111 13.86 -2.89 9.32
N LEU A 112 14.14 -1.98 10.27
CA LEU A 112 13.09 -1.30 11.05
C LEU A 112 12.24 -0.38 10.17
N VAL A 113 12.85 0.34 9.24
CA VAL A 113 12.13 1.19 8.25
C VAL A 113 11.15 0.35 7.45
N TRP A 114 11.59 -0.84 7.00
CA TRP A 114 10.75 -1.78 6.25
C TRP A 114 9.59 -2.32 7.08
N ALA A 115 9.86 -2.71 8.33
CA ALA A 115 8.84 -3.22 9.24
C ALA A 115 7.76 -2.17 9.53
N ILE A 116 8.15 -0.93 9.87
CA ILE A 116 7.19 0.18 10.09
C ILE A 116 6.39 0.44 8.81
N GLY A 117 7.05 0.44 7.63
CA GLY A 117 6.37 0.58 6.33
C GLY A 117 5.32 -0.49 6.08
N THR A 118 5.56 -1.74 6.48
CA THR A 118 4.58 -2.84 6.38
C THR A 118 3.37 -2.59 7.30
N VAL A 119 3.59 -2.10 8.51
CA VAL A 119 2.48 -1.72 9.43
C VAL A 119 1.66 -0.57 8.85
N ILE A 120 2.31 0.44 8.27
CA ILE A 120 1.63 1.53 7.56
C ILE A 120 0.76 0.98 6.43
N PHE A 121 1.28 0.05 5.62
CA PHE A 121 0.53 -0.55 4.52
C PHE A 121 -0.72 -1.30 5.01
N ILE A 122 -0.62 -2.08 6.09
CA ILE A 122 -1.78 -2.77 6.70
C ILE A 122 -2.85 -1.78 7.16
N LEU A 123 -2.44 -0.73 7.89
CA LEU A 123 -3.39 0.28 8.37
C LEU A 123 -3.99 1.11 7.22
N MET A 124 -3.23 1.33 6.16
CA MET A 124 -3.72 1.99 4.96
C MET A 124 -4.82 1.17 4.27
N ILE A 125 -4.65 -0.17 4.17
CA ILE A 125 -5.68 -1.09 3.69
C ILE A 125 -6.94 -0.98 4.55
N GLY A 126 -6.80 -1.06 5.87
CA GLY A 126 -7.93 -0.93 6.80
C GLY A 126 -8.63 0.42 6.68
N THR A 127 -7.86 1.51 6.60
CA THR A 127 -8.41 2.87 6.43
C THR A 127 -9.23 2.99 5.14
N ALA A 128 -8.70 2.49 4.03
CA ALA A 128 -9.40 2.54 2.74
C ALA A 128 -10.68 1.69 2.74
N PHE A 129 -10.62 0.48 3.30
CA PHE A 129 -11.81 -0.38 3.45
C PHE A 129 -12.92 0.31 4.25
N LEU A 130 -12.59 0.85 5.42
CA LEU A 130 -13.56 1.57 6.24
C LEU A 130 -14.17 2.76 5.50
N GLY A 131 -13.34 3.51 4.74
CA GLY A 131 -13.79 4.65 3.95
C GLY A 131 -14.71 4.29 2.80
N TYR A 132 -14.46 3.14 2.15
CA TYR A 132 -15.31 2.65 1.05
C TYR A 132 -16.73 2.27 1.50
N VAL A 133 -16.91 1.92 2.77
CA VAL A 133 -18.22 1.60 3.34
C VAL A 133 -19.08 2.85 3.58
N LEU A 134 -18.47 4.00 3.82
CA LEU A 134 -19.16 5.22 4.26
C LEU A 134 -20.22 5.76 3.31
N PRO A 135 -20.08 5.72 1.97
CA PRO A 135 -21.13 6.15 1.05
C PRO A 135 -22.44 5.38 1.17
N TYR A 136 -22.37 4.19 1.74
CA TYR A 136 -23.49 3.30 1.96
C TYR A 136 -24.29 3.00 0.68
N GLY A 137 -23.56 2.79 -0.42
CA GLY A 137 -24.07 2.21 -1.65
C GLY A 137 -24.09 0.68 -1.58
N GLN A 138 -24.51 0.03 -2.67
CA GLN A 138 -24.61 -1.44 -2.76
C GLN A 138 -23.25 -2.11 -2.47
N MET A 139 -22.17 -1.65 -3.08
CA MET A 139 -20.84 -2.23 -2.83
C MET A 139 -20.32 -1.92 -1.42
N SER A 140 -20.72 -0.78 -0.83
CA SER A 140 -20.39 -0.44 0.55
C SER A 140 -20.99 -1.45 1.53
N LEU A 141 -22.29 -1.74 1.41
CA LEU A 141 -23.01 -2.68 2.27
C LEU A 141 -22.51 -4.12 2.10
N TRP A 142 -22.50 -4.59 0.85
CA TRP A 142 -22.21 -5.99 0.56
C TRP A 142 -20.71 -6.30 0.69
N GLY A 143 -19.83 -5.35 0.34
CA GLY A 143 -18.39 -5.46 0.59
C GLY A 143 -18.07 -5.53 2.09
N ALA A 144 -18.71 -4.67 2.91
CA ALA A 144 -18.57 -4.73 4.36
C ALA A 144 -19.05 -6.07 4.92
N THR A 145 -20.20 -6.55 4.47
CA THR A 145 -20.76 -7.83 4.91
C THR A 145 -19.82 -8.99 4.60
N VAL A 146 -19.29 -9.07 3.37
CA VAL A 146 -18.38 -10.15 2.96
C VAL A 146 -17.08 -10.11 3.76
N ILE A 147 -16.42 -8.95 3.79
CA ILE A 147 -15.09 -8.83 4.41
C ILE A 147 -15.14 -9.05 5.92
N THR A 148 -16.12 -8.48 6.63
CA THR A 148 -16.22 -8.67 8.08
C THR A 148 -16.64 -10.09 8.43
N ASN A 149 -17.50 -10.72 7.61
CA ASN A 149 -17.90 -12.11 7.82
C ASN A 149 -16.77 -13.13 7.59
N LEU A 150 -15.64 -12.74 7.01
CA LEU A 150 -14.46 -13.62 6.92
C LEU A 150 -13.96 -14.00 8.32
N ILE A 151 -14.11 -13.13 9.30
CA ILE A 151 -13.67 -13.35 10.68
C ILE A 151 -14.43 -14.52 11.34
N SER A 152 -15.67 -14.82 10.89
CA SER A 152 -16.43 -15.96 11.40
C SER A 152 -15.77 -17.33 11.11
N ALA A 153 -14.73 -17.35 10.26
CA ALA A 153 -13.91 -18.55 10.05
C ALA A 153 -13.05 -18.93 11.28
N ILE A 154 -12.82 -18.02 12.22
CA ILE A 154 -12.08 -18.29 13.44
C ILE A 154 -12.90 -19.24 14.33
N PRO A 155 -12.38 -20.43 14.68
CA PRO A 155 -13.11 -21.37 15.50
C PRO A 155 -13.52 -20.77 16.85
N TRP A 156 -14.70 -21.15 17.34
CA TRP A 156 -15.33 -20.83 18.63
C TRP A 156 -15.76 -19.36 18.80
N ILE A 157 -14.92 -18.39 18.49
CA ILE A 157 -15.14 -16.95 18.80
C ILE A 157 -15.42 -16.10 17.56
N GLY A 158 -15.26 -16.66 16.35
CA GLY A 158 -15.31 -15.86 15.12
C GLY A 158 -16.68 -15.20 14.89
N GLN A 159 -17.77 -15.91 15.17
CA GLN A 159 -19.12 -15.36 15.04
C GLN A 159 -19.36 -14.21 16.04
N ASP A 160 -18.97 -14.37 17.29
CA ASP A 160 -19.10 -13.35 18.32
C ASP A 160 -18.32 -12.07 17.96
N ILE A 161 -17.12 -12.23 17.37
CA ILE A 161 -16.33 -11.09 16.90
C ILE A 161 -17.04 -10.38 15.74
N VAL A 162 -17.64 -11.11 14.81
CA VAL A 162 -18.39 -10.51 13.70
C VAL A 162 -19.58 -9.71 14.22
N GLU A 163 -20.38 -10.27 15.12
CA GLU A 163 -21.53 -9.60 15.74
C GLU A 163 -21.09 -8.39 16.57
N PHE A 164 -19.97 -8.49 17.25
CA PHE A 164 -19.36 -7.34 17.95
C PHE A 164 -18.97 -6.23 16.96
N ILE A 165 -18.36 -6.55 15.81
CA ILE A 165 -17.97 -5.56 14.79
C ILE A 165 -19.23 -4.92 14.20
N TRP A 166 -20.25 -5.70 13.88
CA TRP A 166 -21.52 -5.18 13.35
C TRP A 166 -22.32 -4.39 14.39
N GLY A 167 -22.21 -4.75 15.67
CA GLY A 167 -23.06 -4.22 16.73
C GLY A 167 -24.49 -4.71 16.60
N GLY A 168 -24.66 -5.95 16.11
CA GLY A 168 -25.92 -6.62 15.84
C GLY A 168 -25.72 -7.85 14.97
N PHE A 169 -26.75 -8.35 14.31
CA PHE A 169 -26.73 -9.58 13.55
C PHE A 169 -26.46 -9.38 12.04
N SER A 170 -26.29 -8.13 11.61
CA SER A 170 -25.97 -7.76 10.23
C SER A 170 -25.28 -6.39 10.22
N VAL A 171 -24.70 -6.00 9.07
CA VAL A 171 -24.21 -4.64 8.84
C VAL A 171 -25.37 -3.66 8.94
N ASN A 172 -25.29 -2.70 9.87
CA ASN A 172 -26.37 -1.79 10.25
C ASN A 172 -25.82 -0.42 10.63
N ASN A 173 -26.67 0.41 11.24
CA ASN A 173 -26.31 1.76 11.66
C ASN A 173 -25.14 1.79 12.66
N ALA A 174 -25.08 0.83 13.57
CA ALA A 174 -23.97 0.74 14.54
C ALA A 174 -22.64 0.45 13.84
N THR A 175 -22.67 -0.42 12.82
CA THR A 175 -21.50 -0.72 11.98
C THR A 175 -21.01 0.53 11.24
N LEU A 176 -21.91 1.25 10.57
CA LEU A 176 -21.56 2.44 9.81
C LEU A 176 -20.96 3.53 10.71
N ASN A 177 -21.56 3.76 11.87
CA ASN A 177 -21.08 4.76 12.81
C ASN A 177 -19.67 4.44 13.34
N ARG A 178 -19.41 3.18 13.69
CA ARG A 178 -18.07 2.72 14.11
C ARG A 178 -17.05 2.87 13.01
N PHE A 179 -17.40 2.52 11.78
CA PHE A 179 -16.52 2.62 10.63
C PHE A 179 -16.19 4.07 10.30
N PHE A 180 -17.15 4.99 10.44
CA PHE A 180 -16.89 6.42 10.33
C PHE A 180 -15.88 6.89 11.39
N ALA A 181 -16.11 6.55 12.67
CA ALA A 181 -15.23 6.94 13.76
C ALA A 181 -13.79 6.42 13.56
N LEU A 182 -13.63 5.15 13.18
CA LEU A 182 -12.34 4.55 12.92
C LEU A 182 -11.68 5.11 11.64
N HIS A 183 -12.43 5.30 10.57
CA HIS A 183 -11.91 5.90 9.33
C HIS A 183 -11.40 7.33 9.56
N TYR A 184 -12.07 8.10 10.40
CA TYR A 184 -11.63 9.45 10.77
C TYR A 184 -10.36 9.43 11.64
N LEU A 185 -10.24 8.47 12.56
CA LEU A 185 -9.11 8.36 13.50
C LEU A 185 -7.82 7.81 12.82
N LEU A 186 -7.94 6.75 12.01
CA LEU A 186 -6.80 6.01 11.48
C LEU A 186 -5.79 6.86 10.68
N PRO A 187 -6.18 7.84 9.86
CA PRO A 187 -5.23 8.72 9.17
C PRO A 187 -4.28 9.47 10.10
N PHE A 188 -4.72 9.86 11.30
CA PHE A 188 -3.85 10.53 12.28
C PHE A 188 -2.87 9.54 12.92
N ILE A 189 -3.27 8.28 13.10
CA ILE A 189 -2.35 7.20 13.51
C ILE A 189 -1.33 6.94 12.39
N LEU A 190 -1.77 6.96 11.13
CA LEU A 190 -0.86 6.85 9.97
C LEU A 190 0.16 7.99 9.94
N VAL A 191 -0.22 9.23 10.27
CA VAL A 191 0.73 10.36 10.39
C VAL A 191 1.80 10.05 11.42
N ALA A 192 1.43 9.56 12.59
CA ALA A 192 2.39 9.20 13.64
C ALA A 192 3.36 8.10 13.17
N LEU A 193 2.84 7.06 12.50
CA LEU A 193 3.67 5.97 11.96
C LEU A 193 4.57 6.44 10.81
N VAL A 194 4.10 7.33 9.95
CA VAL A 194 4.92 7.93 8.88
C VAL A 194 6.05 8.74 9.50
N LEU A 195 5.81 9.50 10.57
CA LEU A 195 6.89 10.18 11.29
C LEU A 195 7.89 9.19 11.88
N MET A 196 7.43 8.09 12.49
CA MET A 196 8.33 7.03 12.97
C MET A 196 9.15 6.40 11.83
N HIS A 197 8.52 6.18 10.66
CA HIS A 197 9.18 5.65 9.46
C HIS A 197 10.30 6.59 8.97
N LEU A 198 10.05 7.89 8.95
CA LEU A 198 11.02 8.91 8.57
C LEU A 198 12.14 9.06 9.61
N ILE A 199 11.83 9.00 10.91
CA ILE A 199 12.83 9.03 11.98
C ILE A 199 13.75 7.82 11.87
N ALA A 200 13.17 6.61 11.70
CA ALA A 200 13.95 5.39 11.51
C ALA A 200 14.83 5.46 10.24
N LEU A 201 14.33 6.05 9.15
CA LEU A 201 15.12 6.26 7.94
C LEU A 201 16.29 7.22 8.18
N HIS A 202 16.05 8.33 8.87
CA HIS A 202 17.07 9.32 9.19
C HIS A 202 18.18 8.73 10.06
N ASP A 203 17.82 7.90 11.05
CA ASP A 203 18.76 7.21 11.95
C ASP A 203 19.70 6.25 11.19
N THR A 204 19.27 5.68 10.08
CA THR A 204 20.08 4.83 9.20
C THR A 204 20.96 5.59 8.21
N ALA A 205 21.23 6.86 8.47
CA ALA A 205 21.95 7.78 7.59
C ALA A 205 21.25 8.01 6.22
N GLY A 206 19.92 7.96 6.19
CA GLY A 206 19.08 8.26 5.02
C GLY A 206 18.81 7.07 4.11
N SER A 207 18.36 7.33 2.89
CA SER A 207 17.90 6.32 1.95
C SER A 207 19.01 5.41 1.43
N SER A 208 18.61 4.23 0.95
CA SER A 208 19.43 3.39 0.06
C SER A 208 19.72 4.12 -1.26
N ASN A 209 20.56 3.55 -2.11
CA ASN A 209 20.86 4.09 -3.44
C ASN A 209 20.78 2.98 -4.51
N PRO A 210 20.74 3.34 -5.81
CA PRO A 210 20.62 2.37 -6.89
C PRO A 210 21.76 1.36 -7.00
N LEU A 211 22.94 1.67 -6.49
CA LEU A 211 24.10 0.79 -6.57
C LEU A 211 24.19 -0.22 -5.43
N GLY A 212 23.38 -0.06 -4.36
CA GLY A 212 23.39 -0.96 -3.20
C GLY A 212 24.64 -0.83 -2.32
N ILE A 213 25.50 0.14 -2.57
CA ILE A 213 26.67 0.47 -1.75
C ILE A 213 26.33 1.48 -0.66
N SER A 214 27.27 1.78 0.22
CA SER A 214 27.09 2.82 1.25
C SER A 214 26.82 4.18 0.60
N GLY A 215 25.73 4.84 1.00
CA GLY A 215 25.44 6.21 0.59
C GLY A 215 26.40 7.27 1.18
N ASN A 216 27.32 6.86 2.07
CA ASN A 216 28.27 7.77 2.70
C ASN A 216 29.45 8.16 1.81
N TYR A 217 29.61 7.53 0.65
CA TYR A 217 30.69 7.86 -0.29
C TYR A 217 30.51 9.23 -0.95
N ASP A 218 29.26 9.60 -1.27
CA ASP A 218 28.94 10.87 -1.90
C ASP A 218 27.52 11.31 -1.52
N ARG A 219 27.42 12.45 -0.86
CA ARG A 219 26.17 12.98 -0.31
C ARG A 219 26.00 14.44 -0.62
N ILE A 220 24.75 14.80 -0.89
CA ILE A 220 24.32 16.20 -1.03
C ILE A 220 23.16 16.48 -0.07
N THR A 221 22.93 17.75 0.25
CA THR A 221 21.82 18.17 1.09
C THR A 221 20.49 17.95 0.39
N PHE A 222 19.44 17.66 1.16
CA PHE A 222 18.10 17.51 0.61
C PHE A 222 17.62 18.79 -0.08
N ALA A 223 17.72 19.91 0.58
CA ALA A 223 17.49 21.21 -0.06
C ALA A 223 18.81 21.86 -0.49
N PRO A 224 18.87 22.42 -1.71
CA PRO A 224 17.78 22.58 -2.69
C PRO A 224 17.59 21.38 -3.62
N TYR A 225 18.50 20.42 -3.67
CA TYR A 225 18.60 19.44 -4.76
C TYR A 225 17.37 18.52 -4.83
N TYR A 226 17.10 17.77 -3.79
CA TYR A 226 15.96 16.81 -3.78
C TYR A 226 14.63 17.49 -3.54
N LEU A 227 14.62 18.68 -2.92
CA LEU A 227 13.41 19.49 -2.84
C LEU A 227 12.89 19.86 -4.23
N PHE A 228 13.74 20.35 -5.13
CA PHE A 228 13.35 20.66 -6.51
C PHE A 228 13.08 19.41 -7.35
N LYS A 229 13.80 18.32 -7.10
CA LYS A 229 13.56 17.03 -7.75
C LYS A 229 12.19 16.45 -7.38
N ASP A 230 11.79 16.53 -6.12
CA ASP A 230 10.44 16.14 -5.67
C ASP A 230 9.38 17.04 -6.28
N LEU A 231 9.62 18.33 -6.40
CA LEU A 231 8.67 19.28 -6.97
C LEU A 231 8.29 18.93 -8.41
N ILE A 232 9.24 18.42 -9.21
CA ILE A 232 8.96 17.94 -10.59
C ILE A 232 7.93 16.82 -10.57
N THR A 233 8.13 15.81 -9.74
CA THR A 233 7.21 14.67 -9.65
C THR A 233 5.89 15.03 -8.99
N ILE A 234 5.86 16.00 -8.09
CA ILE A 234 4.63 16.57 -7.52
C ILE A 234 3.78 17.22 -8.62
N PHE A 235 4.36 18.04 -9.50
CA PHE A 235 3.61 18.65 -10.61
C PHE A 235 3.08 17.59 -11.59
N ILE A 236 3.89 16.58 -11.92
CA ILE A 236 3.43 15.47 -12.77
C ILE A 236 2.28 14.72 -12.09
N PHE A 237 2.40 14.44 -10.80
CA PHE A 237 1.35 13.77 -10.03
C PHE A 237 0.05 14.58 -10.00
N ILE A 238 0.12 15.88 -9.72
CA ILE A 238 -1.05 16.77 -9.71
C ILE A 238 -1.71 16.80 -11.10
N PHE A 239 -0.92 16.86 -12.16
CA PHE A 239 -1.44 16.82 -13.54
C PHE A 239 -2.20 15.51 -13.83
N VAL A 240 -1.61 14.37 -13.49
CA VAL A 240 -2.25 13.06 -13.68
C VAL A 240 -3.50 12.92 -12.81
N LEU A 241 -3.43 13.25 -11.52
CA LEU A 241 -4.58 13.22 -10.62
C LEU A 241 -5.70 14.12 -11.11
N SER A 242 -5.39 15.34 -11.57
CA SER A 242 -6.36 16.27 -12.12
C SER A 242 -7.05 15.71 -13.38
N SER A 243 -6.32 14.96 -14.20
CA SER A 243 -6.90 14.30 -15.37
C SER A 243 -7.98 13.27 -14.98
N PHE A 244 -7.75 12.52 -13.92
CA PHE A 244 -8.79 11.63 -13.37
C PHE A 244 -9.95 12.44 -12.77
N VAL A 245 -9.67 13.38 -11.88
CA VAL A 245 -10.69 14.14 -11.16
C VAL A 245 -11.63 14.91 -12.09
N PHE A 246 -11.10 15.54 -13.14
CA PHE A 246 -11.90 16.38 -14.03
C PHE A 246 -12.51 15.65 -15.22
N PHE A 247 -11.87 14.61 -15.74
CA PHE A 247 -12.29 13.99 -16.99
C PHE A 247 -12.72 12.52 -16.84
N MET A 248 -12.23 11.81 -15.82
CA MET A 248 -12.49 10.38 -15.65
C MET A 248 -12.69 10.00 -14.16
N PRO A 249 -13.56 10.74 -13.40
CA PRO A 249 -13.61 10.61 -11.94
C PRO A 249 -14.09 9.24 -11.44
N ASN A 250 -14.83 8.49 -12.26
CA ASN A 250 -15.49 7.26 -11.88
C ASN A 250 -14.83 5.99 -12.45
N VAL A 251 -13.77 6.13 -13.27
CA VAL A 251 -13.17 4.99 -13.99
C VAL A 251 -12.49 3.97 -13.05
N LEU A 252 -12.07 4.41 -11.87
CA LEU A 252 -11.43 3.56 -10.88
C LEU A 252 -12.38 3.06 -9.79
N GLY A 253 -13.66 3.44 -9.85
CA GLY A 253 -14.69 3.01 -8.91
C GLY A 253 -15.65 1.98 -9.51
N ASP A 254 -16.57 1.48 -8.70
CA ASP A 254 -17.62 0.55 -9.09
C ASP A 254 -18.96 1.28 -9.24
N SER A 255 -19.66 1.05 -10.37
CA SER A 255 -20.94 1.68 -10.67
C SER A 255 -22.06 1.26 -9.70
N GLU A 256 -22.04 0.04 -9.17
CA GLU A 256 -23.02 -0.43 -8.19
C GLU A 256 -23.00 0.38 -6.89
N ASN A 257 -21.88 1.06 -6.58
CA ASN A 257 -21.80 1.91 -5.38
C ASN A 257 -22.47 3.29 -5.55
N TYR A 258 -23.00 3.58 -6.74
CA TYR A 258 -23.88 4.73 -7.01
C TYR A 258 -25.38 4.41 -6.85
N ILE A 259 -25.68 3.17 -6.45
CA ILE A 259 -27.03 2.71 -6.08
C ILE A 259 -27.09 2.62 -4.55
N MET A 260 -28.13 3.20 -3.93
CA MET A 260 -28.32 3.16 -2.48
C MET A 260 -28.35 1.70 -1.99
N ALA A 261 -27.74 1.44 -0.85
CA ALA A 261 -27.67 0.11 -0.25
C ALA A 261 -29.06 -0.50 -0.04
N ASN A 262 -29.26 -1.68 -0.59
CA ASN A 262 -30.49 -2.49 -0.41
C ASN A 262 -30.09 -3.88 0.14
N PRO A 263 -30.39 -4.18 1.41
CA PRO A 263 -30.05 -5.49 1.99
C PRO A 263 -30.85 -6.65 1.42
N MET A 264 -31.92 -6.37 0.67
CA MET A 264 -32.77 -7.39 0.04
C MET A 264 -32.34 -7.73 -1.39
N GLN A 265 -31.34 -7.03 -1.92
CA GLN A 265 -30.88 -7.24 -3.30
C GLN A 265 -29.36 -7.32 -3.34
N THR A 266 -28.82 -8.50 -3.61
CA THR A 266 -27.38 -8.71 -3.75
C THR A 266 -26.91 -8.29 -5.14
N PRO A 267 -25.82 -7.52 -5.29
CA PRO A 267 -25.19 -7.22 -6.58
C PRO A 267 -24.75 -8.49 -7.31
N ALA A 268 -24.68 -8.44 -8.63
CA ALA A 268 -24.28 -9.57 -9.46
C ALA A 268 -22.87 -10.07 -9.14
N ALA A 269 -21.97 -9.18 -8.77
CA ALA A 269 -20.62 -9.50 -8.31
C ALA A 269 -20.24 -8.58 -7.15
N ILE A 270 -19.71 -9.15 -6.06
CA ILE A 270 -19.17 -8.40 -4.94
C ILE A 270 -17.65 -8.52 -4.99
N VAL A 271 -17.00 -7.49 -5.46
CA VAL A 271 -15.53 -7.41 -5.56
C VAL A 271 -15.01 -6.20 -4.80
N PRO A 272 -13.87 -6.30 -4.12
CA PRO A 272 -13.25 -5.14 -3.48
C PRO A 272 -12.65 -4.20 -4.54
N GLU A 273 -12.25 -3.02 -4.10
CA GLU A 273 -11.50 -2.06 -4.90
C GLU A 273 -10.25 -2.70 -5.54
N TRP A 274 -9.86 -2.24 -6.72
CA TRP A 274 -8.83 -2.84 -7.58
C TRP A 274 -7.50 -3.13 -6.84
N TYR A 275 -7.12 -2.29 -5.91
CA TYR A 275 -5.88 -2.44 -5.14
C TYR A 275 -5.91 -3.57 -4.10
N LEU A 276 -7.06 -4.12 -3.78
CA LEU A 276 -7.23 -5.27 -2.88
C LEU A 276 -7.42 -6.60 -3.64
N LEU A 277 -7.67 -6.55 -4.94
CA LEU A 277 -7.94 -7.73 -5.77
C LEU A 277 -6.88 -8.82 -5.70
N PRO A 278 -5.55 -8.55 -5.64
CA PRO A 278 -4.55 -9.61 -5.52
C PRO A 278 -4.73 -10.45 -4.26
N PHE A 279 -5.01 -9.82 -3.13
CA PHE A 279 -5.23 -10.51 -1.85
C PHE A 279 -6.58 -11.23 -1.83
N TYR A 280 -7.59 -10.66 -2.49
CA TYR A 280 -8.89 -11.29 -2.68
C TYR A 280 -8.81 -12.51 -3.59
N ALA A 281 -7.98 -12.50 -4.63
CA ALA A 281 -7.70 -13.68 -5.46
C ALA A 281 -7.08 -14.81 -4.63
N ILE A 282 -6.09 -14.50 -3.80
CA ILE A 282 -5.46 -15.47 -2.89
C ILE A 282 -6.49 -16.08 -1.94
N LEU A 283 -7.35 -15.25 -1.33
CA LEU A 283 -8.44 -15.72 -0.46
C LEU A 283 -9.31 -16.75 -1.16
N ARG A 284 -9.77 -16.45 -2.39
CA ARG A 284 -10.72 -17.27 -3.16
C ARG A 284 -10.11 -18.52 -3.79
N SER A 285 -8.78 -18.55 -3.97
CA SER A 285 -8.07 -19.68 -4.56
C SER A 285 -8.05 -20.92 -3.65
N ILE A 286 -8.29 -20.73 -2.36
CA ILE A 286 -8.25 -21.79 -1.35
C ILE A 286 -9.68 -22.23 -0.98
N PRO A 287 -10.07 -23.49 -1.19
CA PRO A 287 -11.45 -23.94 -0.98
C PRO A 287 -11.93 -23.91 0.48
N ASN A 288 -11.00 -23.86 1.44
CA ASN A 288 -11.31 -23.79 2.87
C ASN A 288 -11.33 -22.33 3.34
N LYS A 289 -12.46 -21.88 3.92
CA LYS A 289 -12.66 -20.49 4.37
C LYS A 289 -11.59 -20.02 5.34
N LEU A 290 -11.26 -20.82 6.37
CA LEU A 290 -10.25 -20.45 7.38
C LEU A 290 -8.86 -20.32 6.76
N LEU A 291 -8.46 -21.33 5.96
CA LEU A 291 -7.15 -21.31 5.30
C LEU A 291 -7.04 -20.17 4.28
N GLY A 292 -8.11 -19.85 3.56
CA GLY A 292 -8.17 -18.71 2.65
C GLY A 292 -7.96 -17.39 3.38
N VAL A 293 -8.60 -17.20 4.53
CA VAL A 293 -8.43 -16.01 5.37
C VAL A 293 -6.98 -15.91 5.90
N ILE A 294 -6.43 -17.01 6.40
CA ILE A 294 -5.04 -17.06 6.86
C ILE A 294 -4.10 -16.71 5.70
N ALA A 295 -4.31 -17.27 4.51
CA ALA A 295 -3.48 -16.99 3.34
C ALA A 295 -3.56 -15.52 2.93
N MET A 296 -4.73 -14.92 2.90
CA MET A 296 -4.92 -13.50 2.57
C MET A 296 -4.11 -12.59 3.50
N PHE A 297 -4.23 -12.77 4.83
CA PHE A 297 -3.44 -11.98 5.78
C PHE A 297 -1.96 -12.31 5.71
N SER A 298 -1.59 -13.58 5.53
CA SER A 298 -0.20 -14.00 5.35
C SER A 298 0.42 -13.39 4.09
N ALA A 299 -0.35 -13.19 3.02
CA ALA A 299 0.14 -12.56 1.81
C ALA A 299 0.55 -11.10 2.03
N ILE A 300 -0.22 -10.36 2.82
CA ILE A 300 0.13 -8.97 3.19
C ILE A 300 1.41 -8.96 4.04
N LEU A 301 1.53 -9.91 4.97
CA LEU A 301 2.68 -10.03 5.87
C LEU A 301 3.92 -10.62 5.20
N ALA A 302 3.78 -11.32 4.08
CA ALA A 302 4.88 -12.03 3.40
C ALA A 302 6.05 -11.11 3.02
N ILE A 303 5.79 -9.84 2.75
CA ILE A 303 6.85 -8.85 2.46
C ILE A 303 7.83 -8.67 3.62
N MET A 304 7.40 -8.93 4.86
CA MET A 304 8.27 -8.88 6.05
C MET A 304 9.29 -10.03 6.10
N LEU A 305 9.13 -11.06 5.29
CA LEU A 305 10.09 -12.18 5.23
C LEU A 305 11.37 -11.80 4.48
N LEU A 306 11.34 -10.84 3.57
CA LEU A 306 12.48 -10.47 2.72
C LEU A 306 13.79 -10.18 3.49
N PRO A 307 13.80 -9.45 4.60
CA PRO A 307 15.02 -9.22 5.38
C PRO A 307 15.69 -10.53 5.89
N ILE A 308 14.91 -11.59 6.01
CA ILE A 308 15.34 -12.90 6.52
C ILE A 308 15.65 -13.85 5.38
N THR A 309 14.83 -13.87 4.33
CA THR A 309 14.92 -14.85 3.25
C THR A 309 15.89 -14.45 2.13
N ASP A 310 16.18 -13.15 1.94
CA ASP A 310 17.21 -12.73 0.99
C ASP A 310 18.60 -12.90 1.56
N LEU A 311 19.23 -14.03 1.23
CA LEU A 311 20.56 -14.44 1.64
C LEU A 311 21.68 -13.92 0.72
N GLY A 312 21.34 -13.10 -0.28
CA GLY A 312 22.32 -12.56 -1.24
C GLY A 312 23.37 -11.67 -0.59
N ARG A 313 24.59 -11.69 -1.07
CA ARG A 313 25.69 -10.86 -0.55
C ARG A 313 25.57 -9.40 -0.95
N SER A 314 25.15 -9.10 -2.19
CA SER A 314 24.93 -7.75 -2.67
C SER A 314 23.51 -7.26 -2.35
N LYS A 315 23.38 -5.95 -2.04
CA LYS A 315 22.07 -5.30 -1.84
C LYS A 315 21.46 -4.95 -3.19
N GLY A 316 20.15 -5.23 -3.32
CA GLY A 316 19.42 -4.98 -4.56
C GLY A 316 19.67 -6.04 -5.65
N LEU A 317 18.90 -5.93 -6.72
CA LEU A 317 18.83 -6.93 -7.80
C LEU A 317 19.56 -6.49 -9.07
N GLN A 318 20.10 -5.27 -9.11
CA GLN A 318 20.72 -4.69 -10.31
C GLN A 318 21.90 -5.51 -10.83
N PHE A 319 22.66 -6.15 -9.95
CA PHE A 319 23.81 -7.00 -10.25
C PHE A 319 23.55 -8.49 -10.00
N ARG A 320 22.28 -8.87 -9.80
CA ARG A 320 21.83 -10.24 -9.50
C ARG A 320 20.83 -10.68 -10.59
N PRO A 321 21.30 -11.23 -11.73
CA PRO A 321 20.46 -11.45 -12.92
C PRO A 321 19.33 -12.45 -12.69
N LEU A 322 19.56 -13.55 -11.94
CA LEU A 322 18.52 -14.53 -11.64
C LEU A 322 17.47 -13.97 -10.68
N SER A 323 17.91 -13.28 -9.63
CA SER A 323 17.02 -12.58 -8.70
C SER A 323 16.20 -11.50 -9.39
N LYS A 324 16.81 -10.75 -10.34
CA LYS A 324 16.10 -9.75 -11.15
C LYS A 324 15.02 -10.40 -12.02
N PHE A 325 15.32 -11.50 -12.68
CA PHE A 325 14.33 -12.26 -13.45
C PHE A 325 13.17 -12.73 -12.58
N ALA A 326 13.49 -13.36 -11.44
CA ALA A 326 12.47 -13.83 -10.49
C ALA A 326 11.58 -12.69 -9.96
N PHE A 327 12.14 -11.51 -9.71
CA PHE A 327 11.38 -10.34 -9.30
C PHE A 327 10.35 -9.92 -10.37
N TRP A 328 10.74 -9.87 -11.64
CA TRP A 328 9.80 -9.51 -12.69
C TRP A 328 8.72 -10.55 -12.91
N VAL A 329 9.05 -11.84 -12.76
CA VAL A 329 8.05 -12.92 -12.75
C VAL A 329 7.07 -12.71 -11.59
N PHE A 330 7.55 -12.35 -10.41
CA PHE A 330 6.69 -12.02 -9.26
C PHE A 330 5.78 -10.82 -9.53
N VAL A 331 6.30 -9.74 -10.13
CA VAL A 331 5.49 -8.56 -10.51
C VAL A 331 4.38 -8.94 -11.49
N VAL A 332 4.72 -9.71 -12.53
CA VAL A 332 3.71 -10.20 -13.50
C VAL A 332 2.67 -11.07 -12.80
N ASN A 333 3.10 -11.98 -11.90
CA ASN A 333 2.18 -12.82 -11.13
C ASN A 333 1.25 -12.00 -10.23
N PHE A 334 1.75 -10.92 -9.63
CA PHE A 334 0.92 -10.00 -8.83
C PHE A 334 -0.16 -9.32 -9.68
N LEU A 335 0.16 -8.91 -10.90
CA LEU A 335 -0.80 -8.34 -11.85
C LEU A 335 -1.81 -9.40 -12.34
N ILE A 336 -1.37 -10.66 -12.53
CA ILE A 336 -2.27 -11.78 -12.83
C ILE A 336 -3.26 -12.00 -11.66
N LEU A 337 -2.78 -12.04 -10.43
CA LEU A 337 -3.65 -12.13 -9.24
C LEU A 337 -4.64 -10.97 -9.17
N MET A 338 -4.22 -9.74 -9.50
CA MET A 338 -5.11 -8.59 -9.57
C MET A 338 -6.23 -8.82 -10.60
N LYS A 339 -5.91 -9.32 -11.78
CA LYS A 339 -6.92 -9.65 -12.80
C LYS A 339 -7.84 -10.78 -12.34
N LEU A 340 -7.28 -11.84 -11.78
CA LEU A 340 -8.04 -13.00 -11.29
C LEU A 340 -8.99 -12.62 -10.13
N GLY A 341 -8.61 -11.66 -9.29
CA GLY A 341 -9.46 -11.12 -8.24
C GLY A 341 -10.77 -10.51 -8.75
N ALA A 342 -10.76 -9.97 -9.96
CA ALA A 342 -11.94 -9.41 -10.62
C ALA A 342 -12.73 -10.42 -11.48
N CYS A 343 -12.21 -11.64 -11.69
CA CYS A 343 -12.89 -12.67 -12.49
C CYS A 343 -13.91 -13.47 -11.65
N HIS A 344 -14.85 -14.14 -12.28
CA HIS A 344 -15.74 -15.09 -11.63
C HIS A 344 -14.98 -16.32 -11.09
N VAL A 345 -15.56 -16.98 -10.08
CA VAL A 345 -14.98 -18.19 -9.45
C VAL A 345 -15.39 -19.42 -10.25
N GLU A 346 -14.77 -19.62 -11.40
CA GLU A 346 -15.02 -20.71 -12.33
C GLU A 346 -13.73 -21.12 -13.05
N THR A 347 -13.73 -22.31 -13.64
CA THR A 347 -12.63 -22.80 -14.50
C THR A 347 -12.52 -21.90 -15.75
N PRO A 348 -11.29 -21.45 -16.17
CA PRO A 348 -9.98 -21.82 -15.64
C PRO A 348 -9.42 -20.88 -14.54
N PHE A 349 -10.20 -19.90 -14.06
CA PHE A 349 -9.71 -18.86 -13.16
C PHE A 349 -9.38 -19.38 -11.75
N ILE A 350 -10.04 -20.46 -11.30
CA ILE A 350 -9.76 -21.09 -10.01
C ILE A 350 -8.35 -21.70 -10.03
N GLU A 351 -8.04 -22.51 -11.03
CA GLU A 351 -6.77 -23.21 -11.16
C GLU A 351 -5.60 -22.22 -11.36
N LEU A 352 -5.83 -21.20 -12.19
CA LEU A 352 -4.85 -20.10 -12.36
C LEU A 352 -4.65 -19.34 -11.06
N GLY A 353 -5.70 -19.12 -10.27
CA GLY A 353 -5.61 -18.50 -8.95
C GLY A 353 -4.78 -19.33 -7.97
N GLN A 354 -4.96 -20.65 -7.96
CA GLN A 354 -4.19 -21.57 -7.12
C GLN A 354 -2.70 -21.57 -7.51
N LEU A 355 -2.40 -21.67 -8.80
CA LEU A 355 -1.02 -21.61 -9.31
C LEU A 355 -0.35 -20.28 -8.96
N SER A 356 -1.05 -19.16 -9.22
CA SER A 356 -0.54 -17.82 -8.93
C SER A 356 -0.35 -17.59 -7.42
N THR A 357 -1.21 -18.16 -6.59
CA THR A 357 -1.07 -18.11 -5.11
C THR A 357 0.14 -18.91 -4.64
N ALA A 358 0.34 -20.11 -5.18
CA ALA A 358 1.52 -20.92 -4.88
C ALA A 358 2.82 -20.20 -5.29
N LEU A 359 2.84 -19.56 -6.47
CA LEU A 359 3.97 -18.77 -6.94
C LEU A 359 4.20 -17.52 -6.08
N TYR A 360 3.13 -16.87 -5.61
CA TYR A 360 3.22 -15.72 -4.71
C TYR A 360 3.98 -16.05 -3.43
N PHE A 361 3.55 -17.07 -2.70
CA PHE A 361 4.22 -17.49 -1.47
C PHE A 361 5.58 -18.14 -1.74
N GLY A 362 5.66 -18.94 -2.80
CA GLY A 362 6.91 -19.56 -3.27
C GLY A 362 8.02 -18.54 -3.54
N TYR A 363 7.66 -17.34 -4.02
CA TYR A 363 8.63 -16.28 -4.21
C TYR A 363 9.36 -15.93 -2.92
N PHE A 364 8.64 -15.66 -1.83
CA PHE A 364 9.23 -15.23 -0.56
C PHE A 364 9.95 -16.37 0.18
N VAL A 365 9.39 -17.58 0.17
CA VAL A 365 9.84 -18.69 1.04
C VAL A 365 10.85 -19.59 0.35
N LEU A 366 10.77 -19.73 -0.98
CA LEU A 366 11.56 -20.70 -1.73
C LEU A 366 12.48 -20.04 -2.77
N ILE A 367 11.91 -19.20 -3.65
CA ILE A 367 12.64 -18.66 -4.82
C ILE A 367 13.72 -17.69 -4.39
N VAL A 368 13.39 -16.72 -3.52
CA VAL A 368 14.36 -15.72 -3.05
C VAL A 368 15.54 -16.35 -2.33
N PRO A 369 15.39 -17.23 -1.31
CA PRO A 369 16.55 -17.83 -0.64
C PRO A 369 17.33 -18.76 -1.57
N ALA A 370 16.67 -19.59 -2.37
CA ALA A 370 17.35 -20.53 -3.26
C ALA A 370 18.21 -19.80 -4.31
N ILE A 371 17.63 -18.83 -5.00
CA ILE A 371 18.36 -18.04 -6.01
C ILE A 371 19.49 -17.24 -5.36
N SER A 372 19.28 -16.68 -4.16
CA SER A 372 20.33 -15.96 -3.43
C SER A 372 21.56 -16.83 -3.17
N LEU A 373 21.37 -18.09 -2.77
CA LEU A 373 22.46 -19.04 -2.55
C LEU A 373 23.15 -19.42 -3.85
N ILE A 374 22.40 -19.67 -4.92
CA ILE A 374 22.95 -19.97 -6.26
C ILE A 374 23.81 -18.80 -6.75
N GLU A 375 23.32 -17.57 -6.68
CA GLU A 375 24.08 -16.38 -7.13
C GLU A 375 25.33 -16.15 -6.27
N ASN A 376 25.28 -16.39 -4.96
CA ASN A 376 26.46 -16.33 -4.10
C ASN A 376 27.52 -17.35 -4.52
N THR A 377 27.10 -18.59 -4.81
CA THR A 377 28.01 -19.66 -5.27
C THR A 377 28.63 -19.29 -6.62
N LEU A 378 27.83 -18.78 -7.56
CA LEU A 378 28.34 -18.36 -8.87
C LEU A 378 29.35 -17.20 -8.76
N MET A 379 29.13 -16.26 -7.82
CA MET A 379 30.09 -15.19 -7.55
C MET A 379 31.39 -15.73 -6.96
N ASP A 380 31.33 -16.69 -6.05
CA ASP A 380 32.53 -17.32 -5.50
C ASP A 380 33.33 -18.05 -6.57
N LEU A 381 32.69 -18.81 -7.44
CA LEU A 381 33.32 -19.49 -8.57
C LEU A 381 33.95 -18.52 -9.57
N ALA A 382 33.32 -17.37 -9.82
CA ALA A 382 33.84 -16.35 -10.73
C ALA A 382 35.07 -15.61 -10.16
N LEU A 383 35.21 -15.55 -8.83
CA LEU A 383 36.37 -14.94 -8.16
C LEU A 383 37.61 -15.85 -8.17
N VAL A 384 37.42 -17.15 -8.37
CA VAL A 384 38.52 -18.11 -8.56
C VAL A 384 38.99 -17.99 -10.02
N ASP A 385 39.88 -17.03 -10.32
CA ASP A 385 40.48 -16.90 -11.65
C ASP A 385 41.37 -18.12 -11.92
N PRO A 386 41.09 -18.94 -12.95
CA PRO A 386 41.93 -20.08 -13.31
C PRO A 386 43.40 -19.69 -13.59
N ARG A 387 43.64 -18.43 -13.92
CA ARG A 387 44.99 -17.89 -14.15
C ARG A 387 45.80 -17.72 -12.87
N ASN A 388 45.17 -17.66 -11.71
CA ASN A 388 45.84 -17.65 -10.41
C ASN A 388 46.39 -19.04 -10.01
N PHE A 389 46.07 -20.09 -10.76
CA PHE A 389 46.63 -21.45 -10.63
C PHE A 389 47.77 -21.69 -11.63
N ARG A 390 48.54 -20.65 -11.97
CA ARG A 390 49.81 -20.85 -12.67
C ARG A 390 50.81 -21.31 -11.59
N TRP A 391 51.13 -22.57 -11.68
CA TRP A 391 52.20 -23.30 -11.00
C TRP A 391 53.58 -22.71 -11.31
#